data_2435e73ac8e7f7184bce51fd7eaba6f9
#
_entry.id   2435e73ac8e7f7184bce51fd7eaba6f9
#
_cell.length_a   1.000
_cell.length_b   1.000
_cell.length_c   1.000
_cell.angle_alpha   90.00
_cell.angle_beta   90.00
_cell.angle_gamma   90.00
#
_symmetry.space_group_name_H-M   'P 1'
#
loop_
_entity.id
_entity.type
_entity.pdbx_description
1 polymer ?
#
loop_
_entity_poly.entity_id
_entity_poly.type
_entity_poly.pdbx_seq_one_letter_code
_entity_poly.pdbx_strand_id
1 'polypeptide(L)'
;TYALLTGCRQVVDLLLLASLALWLPDLQWMLVARVLVLLAINTVQHLLIKRQFAGVGPANFNSWTELKRFLRFGLPMIPASFIWALIMGVDRFMLDYYGQLAEVGIYNVADMMALFIINYSRPINGVLQSKFANLIDHRPEELRLYLQKAMKFLSIVLVPGAVGMALVAEPVVDLVAGESFARAASIVPFLCFAHLLIGLSNPLYHLVFLARGGVAFLRLYPLCIGLNLVLNVLWIPEHGGVGAAWATMASYGVYVAGLVLMSSPEVLRAILSTWPSLLKVVLCSLLMGLLMLGLKQAHPLFEGLLLVPIGLVIFGLLQQAAALIQPDEWRVITAPLTRLLTWGQRMRKLS
;
A
#
# COMPACT_ATOMS: atom_id res chain seq x y z
N THR A 1 2.98 20.58 -2.53
CA THR A 1 1.79 20.91 -3.35
C THR A 1 1.17 19.66 -3.99
N TYR A 2 1.93 18.78 -4.67
CA TYR A 2 1.38 17.58 -5.34
C TYR A 2 0.68 16.60 -4.36
N ALA A 3 1.29 16.31 -3.21
CA ALA A 3 0.71 15.41 -2.19
C ALA A 3 -0.61 15.97 -1.60
N LEU A 4 -0.68 17.28 -1.39
CA LEU A 4 -1.91 17.96 -0.94
C LEU A 4 -3.01 17.88 -2.00
N LEU A 5 -2.69 18.13 -3.27
CA LEU A 5 -3.65 18.03 -4.37
C LEU A 5 -4.18 16.59 -4.53
N THR A 6 -3.32 15.59 -4.36
CA THR A 6 -3.71 14.17 -4.43
C THR A 6 -4.58 13.78 -3.22
N GLY A 7 -4.27 14.26 -2.03
CA GLY A 7 -5.08 14.04 -0.83
C GLY A 7 -6.45 14.71 -0.93
N CYS A 8 -6.51 15.97 -1.35
CA CYS A 8 -7.78 16.66 -1.59
C CYS A 8 -8.62 15.95 -2.65
N ARG A 9 -8.00 15.44 -3.72
CA ARG A 9 -8.68 14.63 -4.74
C ARG A 9 -9.36 13.42 -4.14
N GLN A 10 -8.67 12.65 -3.28
CA GLN A 10 -9.25 11.45 -2.68
C GLN A 10 -10.45 11.76 -1.78
N VAL A 11 -10.36 12.85 -1.00
CA VAL A 11 -11.47 13.30 -0.14
C VAL A 11 -12.66 13.77 -1.00
N VAL A 12 -12.40 14.53 -2.05
CA VAL A 12 -13.45 14.99 -2.99
C VAL A 12 -14.11 13.82 -3.71
N ASP A 13 -13.32 12.83 -4.17
CA ASP A 13 -13.84 11.62 -4.82
C ASP A 13 -14.74 10.82 -3.87
N LEU A 14 -14.32 10.66 -2.60
CA LEU A 14 -15.10 9.98 -1.57
C LEU A 14 -16.42 10.69 -1.25
N LEU A 15 -16.38 11.99 -1.01
CA LEU A 15 -17.57 12.80 -0.69
C LEU A 15 -18.55 12.83 -1.86
N LEU A 16 -18.05 12.91 -3.08
CA LEU A 16 -18.86 12.85 -4.29
C LEU A 16 -19.51 11.49 -4.50
N LEU A 17 -18.75 10.40 -4.31
CA LEU A 17 -19.32 9.06 -4.40
C LEU A 17 -20.40 8.85 -3.34
N ALA A 18 -20.17 9.29 -2.10
CA ALA A 18 -21.16 9.20 -1.04
C ALA A 18 -22.43 10.03 -1.33
N SER A 19 -22.26 11.26 -1.85
CA SER A 19 -23.39 12.10 -2.22
C SER A 19 -24.15 11.56 -3.43
N LEU A 20 -23.44 11.06 -4.45
CA LEU A 20 -24.08 10.47 -5.62
C LEU A 20 -24.83 9.18 -5.30
N ALA A 21 -24.33 8.36 -4.38
CA ALA A 21 -25.01 7.16 -3.90
C ALA A 21 -26.35 7.47 -3.22
N LEU A 22 -26.46 8.64 -2.60
CA LEU A 22 -27.70 9.09 -1.95
C LEU A 22 -28.73 9.66 -2.93
N TRP A 23 -28.29 10.24 -4.05
CA TRP A 23 -29.13 11.00 -4.96
C TRP A 23 -29.43 10.28 -6.30
N LEU A 24 -28.57 9.33 -6.72
CA LEU A 24 -28.70 8.61 -7.99
C LEU A 24 -28.75 7.10 -7.72
N PRO A 25 -29.91 6.47 -7.82
CA PRO A 25 -30.07 5.03 -7.56
C PRO A 25 -29.43 4.15 -8.65
N ASP A 26 -29.18 4.71 -9.86
CA ASP A 26 -28.66 3.96 -11.00
C ASP A 26 -27.14 3.96 -11.07
N LEU A 27 -26.53 2.77 -11.05
CA LEU A 27 -25.09 2.56 -11.16
C LEU A 27 -24.47 3.25 -12.40
N GLN A 28 -25.19 3.27 -13.51
CA GLN A 28 -24.72 3.87 -14.75
C GLN A 28 -24.49 5.38 -14.62
N TRP A 29 -25.43 6.11 -14.02
CA TRP A 29 -25.31 7.54 -13.78
C TRP A 29 -24.23 7.87 -12.73
N MET A 30 -24.06 7.02 -11.72
CA MET A 30 -22.95 7.15 -10.77
C MET A 30 -21.58 7.03 -11.47
N LEU A 31 -21.43 6.08 -12.38
CA LEU A 31 -20.18 5.91 -13.16
C LEU A 31 -19.92 7.09 -14.08
N VAL A 32 -20.95 7.60 -14.79
CA VAL A 32 -20.82 8.79 -15.65
C VAL A 32 -20.41 10.00 -14.84
N ALA A 33 -21.09 10.26 -13.72
CA ALA A 33 -20.76 11.38 -12.84
C ALA A 33 -19.32 11.28 -12.30
N ARG A 34 -18.88 10.08 -11.90
CA ARG A 34 -17.50 9.84 -11.46
C ARG A 34 -16.48 10.15 -12.56
N VAL A 35 -16.72 9.74 -13.80
CA VAL A 35 -15.84 10.04 -14.94
C VAL A 35 -15.75 11.53 -15.19
N LEU A 36 -16.88 12.25 -15.16
CA LEU A 36 -16.92 13.71 -15.36
C LEU A 36 -16.13 14.46 -14.27
N VAL A 37 -16.27 14.04 -13.02
CA VAL A 37 -15.51 14.61 -11.89
C VAL A 37 -14.02 14.35 -12.03
N LEU A 38 -13.61 13.14 -12.39
CA LEU A 38 -12.21 12.82 -12.64
C LEU A 38 -11.62 13.64 -13.78
N LEU A 39 -12.38 13.87 -14.85
CA LEU A 39 -11.97 14.75 -15.96
C LEU A 39 -11.81 16.19 -15.50
N ALA A 40 -12.75 16.71 -14.72
CA ALA A 40 -12.68 18.07 -14.18
C ALA A 40 -11.45 18.25 -13.27
N ILE A 41 -11.22 17.33 -12.34
CA ILE A 41 -10.05 17.36 -11.45
C ILE A 41 -8.74 17.30 -12.23
N ASN A 42 -8.63 16.40 -13.21
CA ASN A 42 -7.44 16.30 -14.06
C ASN A 42 -7.21 17.57 -14.89
N THR A 43 -8.26 18.20 -15.39
CA THR A 43 -8.18 19.45 -16.11
C THR A 43 -7.65 20.58 -15.20
N VAL A 44 -8.19 20.71 -14.00
CA VAL A 44 -7.70 21.68 -13.00
C VAL A 44 -6.23 21.44 -12.65
N GLN A 45 -5.85 20.17 -12.41
CA GLN A 45 -4.44 19.83 -12.17
C GLN A 45 -3.54 20.22 -13.34
N HIS A 46 -3.97 19.92 -14.57
CA HIS A 46 -3.22 20.32 -15.78
C HIS A 46 -3.04 21.83 -15.89
N LEU A 47 -4.09 22.60 -15.64
CA LEU A 47 -4.04 24.06 -15.67
C LEU A 47 -3.11 24.62 -14.58
N LEU A 48 -3.13 24.06 -13.37
CA LEU A 48 -2.24 24.48 -12.29
C LEU A 48 -0.78 24.17 -12.62
N ILE A 49 -0.49 22.98 -13.16
CA ILE A 49 0.86 22.60 -13.61
C ILE A 49 1.31 23.56 -14.72
N LYS A 50 0.47 23.81 -15.73
CA LYS A 50 0.79 24.72 -16.83
C LYS A 50 1.10 26.14 -16.32
N ARG A 51 0.36 26.65 -15.34
CA ARG A 51 0.65 27.95 -14.70
C ARG A 51 1.99 27.94 -13.96
N GLN A 52 2.30 26.85 -13.25
CA GLN A 52 3.56 26.75 -12.48
C GLN A 52 4.78 26.71 -13.40
N PHE A 53 4.66 26.17 -14.61
CA PHE A 53 5.73 26.08 -15.61
C PHE A 53 5.63 27.14 -16.71
N ALA A 54 4.74 28.13 -16.61
CA ALA A 54 4.54 29.16 -17.62
C ALA A 54 5.78 30.05 -17.89
N GLY A 55 6.75 30.07 -16.94
CA GLY A 55 8.03 30.78 -17.09
C GLY A 55 9.19 29.91 -17.55
N VAL A 56 8.99 28.61 -17.74
CA VAL A 56 10.00 27.70 -18.27
C VAL A 56 9.84 27.75 -19.79
N GLY A 57 10.80 28.39 -20.47
CA GLY A 57 10.83 28.43 -21.93
C GLY A 57 10.76 27.03 -22.54
N PRO A 58 10.37 26.91 -23.83
CA PRO A 58 10.34 25.62 -24.49
C PRO A 58 11.73 25.00 -24.39
N ALA A 59 11.83 23.89 -23.67
CA ALA A 59 13.05 23.10 -23.70
C ALA A 59 13.35 22.79 -25.17
N ASN A 60 14.58 23.04 -25.61
CA ASN A 60 15.03 22.61 -26.94
C ASN A 60 15.05 21.08 -26.96
N PHE A 61 13.88 20.50 -27.16
CA PHE A 61 13.71 19.08 -27.35
C PHE A 61 14.33 18.71 -28.71
N ASN A 62 15.50 18.12 -28.68
CA ASN A 62 15.98 17.37 -29.82
C ASN A 62 15.15 16.08 -29.86
N SER A 63 13.94 16.25 -30.41
CA SER A 63 12.72 15.50 -30.07
C SER A 63 12.82 13.99 -30.24
N TRP A 64 13.58 13.53 -31.25
CA TRP A 64 13.58 12.11 -31.62
C TRP A 64 14.49 11.24 -30.74
N THR A 65 15.67 11.74 -30.39
CA THR A 65 16.63 11.00 -29.55
C THR A 65 16.10 10.87 -28.11
N GLU A 66 15.53 11.93 -27.59
CA GLU A 66 14.92 11.90 -26.26
C GLU A 66 13.65 11.06 -26.23
N LEU A 67 12.79 11.18 -27.25
CA LEU A 67 11.62 10.33 -27.39
C LEU A 67 12.00 8.84 -27.44
N LYS A 68 13.03 8.46 -28.21
CA LYS A 68 13.56 7.08 -28.21
C LYS A 68 14.01 6.64 -26.81
N ARG A 69 14.69 7.53 -26.07
CA ARG A 69 15.12 7.24 -24.70
C ARG A 69 13.94 7.00 -23.79
N PHE A 70 12.91 7.85 -23.82
CA PHE A 70 11.68 7.69 -23.07
C PHE A 70 10.91 6.42 -23.46
N LEU A 71 10.76 6.14 -24.75
CA LEU A 71 10.10 4.94 -25.23
C LEU A 71 10.86 3.67 -24.84
N ARG A 72 12.17 3.66 -24.96
CA ARG A 72 13.00 2.50 -24.55
C ARG A 72 12.85 2.19 -23.05
N PHE A 73 12.64 3.21 -22.21
CA PHE A 73 12.40 3.03 -20.79
C PHE A 73 10.94 2.70 -20.49
N GLY A 74 10.00 3.44 -21.10
CA GLY A 74 8.57 3.34 -20.77
C GLY A 74 7.84 2.19 -21.46
N LEU A 75 8.22 1.83 -22.70
CA LEU A 75 7.54 0.81 -23.46
C LEU A 75 7.50 -0.57 -22.76
N PRO A 76 8.61 -1.06 -22.14
CA PRO A 76 8.58 -2.30 -21.37
C PRO A 76 7.70 -2.24 -20.11
N MET A 77 7.42 -1.03 -19.61
CA MET A 77 6.54 -0.84 -18.43
C MET A 77 5.08 -1.14 -18.73
N ILE A 78 4.64 -0.93 -19.99
CA ILE A 78 3.23 -1.13 -20.37
C ILE A 78 2.82 -2.61 -20.17
N PRO A 79 3.49 -3.60 -20.80
CA PRO A 79 3.14 -5.00 -20.57
C PRO A 79 3.39 -5.44 -19.12
N ALA A 80 4.44 -4.94 -18.45
CA ALA A 80 4.68 -5.23 -17.05
C ALA A 80 3.53 -4.76 -16.16
N SER A 81 3.04 -3.53 -16.37
CA SER A 81 1.90 -2.99 -15.62
C SER A 81 0.60 -3.75 -15.91
N PHE A 82 0.41 -4.19 -17.15
CA PHE A 82 -0.74 -5.00 -17.53
C PHE A 82 -0.72 -6.36 -16.82
N ILE A 83 0.42 -7.07 -16.83
CA ILE A 83 0.57 -8.35 -16.13
C ILE A 83 0.35 -8.15 -14.62
N TRP A 84 0.87 -7.05 -14.04
CA TRP A 84 0.63 -6.74 -12.64
C TRP A 84 -0.85 -6.51 -12.33
N ALA A 85 -1.58 -5.81 -13.22
CA ALA A 85 -3.03 -5.62 -13.07
C ALA A 85 -3.80 -6.96 -13.15
N LEU A 86 -3.35 -7.90 -13.99
CA LEU A 86 -3.90 -9.26 -14.03
C LEU A 86 -3.66 -9.99 -12.70
N ILE A 87 -2.46 -9.91 -12.11
CA ILE A 87 -2.17 -10.52 -10.80
C ILE A 87 -3.12 -9.99 -9.74
N MET A 88 -3.45 -8.69 -9.78
CA MET A 88 -4.36 -8.05 -8.82
C MET A 88 -5.83 -8.46 -8.98
N GLY A 89 -6.22 -9.00 -10.13
CA GLY A 89 -7.63 -9.26 -10.46
C GLY A 89 -7.98 -10.71 -10.76
N VAL A 90 -6.98 -11.55 -11.05
CA VAL A 90 -7.21 -12.91 -11.57
C VAL A 90 -7.97 -13.81 -10.59
N ASP A 91 -7.82 -13.62 -9.30
CA ASP A 91 -8.52 -14.39 -8.27
C ASP A 91 -10.04 -14.28 -8.42
N ARG A 92 -10.54 -13.10 -8.75
CA ARG A 92 -11.97 -12.82 -8.94
C ARG A 92 -12.50 -13.51 -10.18
N PHE A 93 -11.73 -13.49 -11.28
CA PHE A 93 -12.09 -14.22 -12.51
C PHE A 93 -12.10 -15.74 -12.27
N MET A 94 -11.16 -16.24 -11.48
CA MET A 94 -11.10 -17.68 -11.17
C MET A 94 -12.26 -18.11 -10.26
N LEU A 95 -12.61 -17.30 -9.23
CA LEU A 95 -13.77 -17.55 -8.37
C LEU A 95 -15.08 -17.56 -9.18
N ASP A 96 -15.25 -16.61 -10.11
CA ASP A 96 -16.42 -16.57 -11.01
C ASP A 96 -16.45 -17.77 -11.95
N TYR A 97 -15.30 -18.13 -12.54
CA TYR A 97 -15.17 -19.29 -13.44
C TYR A 97 -15.60 -20.60 -12.77
N TYR A 98 -15.33 -20.79 -11.48
CA TYR A 98 -15.80 -21.95 -10.73
C TYR A 98 -17.25 -21.82 -10.21
N GLY A 99 -18.01 -20.84 -10.73
CA GLY A 99 -19.42 -20.64 -10.39
C GLY A 99 -19.66 -20.11 -8.97
N GLN A 100 -18.62 -19.54 -8.35
CA GLN A 100 -18.68 -19.04 -6.98
C GLN A 100 -18.88 -17.52 -6.93
N LEU A 101 -19.87 -17.00 -7.67
CA LEU A 101 -20.12 -15.56 -7.81
C LEU A 101 -20.32 -14.86 -6.44
N ALA A 102 -20.98 -15.52 -5.49
CA ALA A 102 -21.14 -14.99 -4.13
C ALA A 102 -19.78 -14.85 -3.43
N GLU A 103 -18.85 -15.79 -3.65
CA GLU A 103 -17.49 -15.73 -3.11
C GLU A 103 -16.69 -14.56 -3.68
N VAL A 104 -16.94 -14.14 -4.92
CA VAL A 104 -16.31 -12.94 -5.50
C VAL A 104 -16.66 -11.70 -4.68
N GLY A 105 -17.92 -11.57 -4.24
CA GLY A 105 -18.36 -10.48 -3.36
C GLY A 105 -17.66 -10.54 -1.99
N ILE A 106 -17.63 -11.72 -1.38
CA ILE A 106 -16.97 -11.97 -0.08
C ILE A 106 -15.47 -11.67 -0.16
N TYR A 107 -14.81 -12.17 -1.22
CA TYR A 107 -13.39 -11.94 -1.46
C TYR A 107 -13.07 -10.45 -1.67
N ASN A 108 -13.94 -9.72 -2.41
CA ASN A 108 -13.77 -8.28 -2.61
C ASN A 108 -13.83 -7.50 -1.28
N VAL A 109 -14.76 -7.84 -0.39
CA VAL A 109 -14.85 -7.22 0.94
C VAL A 109 -13.55 -7.49 1.72
N ALA A 110 -13.08 -8.74 1.74
CA ALA A 110 -11.85 -9.10 2.42
C ALA A 110 -10.62 -8.35 1.83
N ASP A 111 -10.51 -8.25 0.50
CA ASP A 111 -9.42 -7.54 -0.15
C ASP A 111 -9.46 -6.04 0.11
N MET A 112 -10.64 -5.41 0.10
CA MET A 112 -10.80 -4.00 0.48
C MET A 112 -10.26 -3.71 1.89
N MET A 113 -10.52 -4.60 2.86
CA MET A 113 -9.98 -4.50 4.21
C MET A 113 -8.45 -4.62 4.21
N ALA A 114 -7.92 -5.61 3.50
CA ALA A 114 -6.49 -5.85 3.44
C ALA A 114 -5.72 -4.77 2.64
N LEU A 115 -6.33 -4.18 1.60
CA LEU A 115 -5.75 -3.06 0.83
C LEU A 115 -5.44 -1.84 1.70
N PHE A 116 -6.06 -1.72 2.87
CA PHE A 116 -5.73 -0.69 3.85
C PHE A 116 -4.22 -0.68 4.16
N ILE A 117 -3.60 -1.87 4.26
CA ILE A 117 -2.16 -2.03 4.51
C ILE A 117 -1.33 -1.34 3.42
N ILE A 118 -1.63 -1.61 2.14
CA ILE A 118 -0.91 -0.99 1.01
C ILE A 118 -1.17 0.52 0.95
N ASN A 119 -2.40 0.95 1.21
CA ASN A 119 -2.76 2.36 1.12
C ASN A 119 -1.97 3.24 2.09
N TYR A 120 -1.63 2.74 3.29
CA TYR A 120 -0.72 3.44 4.21
C TYR A 120 0.71 3.52 3.70
N SER A 121 1.17 2.58 2.90
CA SER A 121 2.53 2.61 2.34
C SER A 121 2.68 3.57 1.16
N ARG A 122 1.61 3.89 0.44
CA ARG A 122 1.65 4.71 -0.79
C ARG A 122 2.30 6.08 -0.64
N PRO A 123 1.97 6.91 0.37
CA PRO A 123 2.62 8.21 0.54
C PRO A 123 4.13 8.07 0.82
N ILE A 124 4.50 7.03 1.57
CA ILE A 124 5.89 6.72 1.92
C ILE A 124 6.66 6.33 0.66
N ASN A 125 6.07 5.51 -0.21
CA ASN A 125 6.68 5.03 -1.44
C ASN A 125 7.05 6.16 -2.41
N GLY A 126 6.21 7.18 -2.56
CA GLY A 126 6.51 8.34 -3.39
C GLY A 126 7.76 9.11 -2.92
N VAL A 127 7.93 9.23 -1.60
CA VAL A 127 9.12 9.85 -1.00
C VAL A 127 10.34 8.94 -1.15
N LEU A 128 10.19 7.64 -0.94
CA LEU A 128 11.29 6.66 -1.06
C LEU A 128 11.86 6.64 -2.46
N GLN A 129 11.02 6.59 -3.50
CA GLN A 129 11.45 6.53 -4.89
C GLN A 129 12.32 7.73 -5.27
N SER A 130 11.86 8.94 -4.97
CA SER A 130 12.62 10.16 -5.31
C SER A 130 13.91 10.27 -4.50
N LYS A 131 13.89 9.85 -3.24
CA LYS A 131 15.07 9.89 -2.37
C LYS A 131 16.12 8.85 -2.78
N PHE A 132 15.71 7.62 -3.12
CA PHE A 132 16.63 6.59 -3.61
C PHE A 132 17.31 7.01 -4.92
N ALA A 133 16.56 7.58 -5.88
CA ALA A 133 17.14 8.09 -7.12
C ALA A 133 18.21 9.16 -6.83
N ASN A 134 17.90 10.12 -5.96
CA ASN A 134 18.85 11.16 -5.57
C ASN A 134 20.10 10.62 -4.85
N LEU A 135 19.91 9.63 -3.94
CA LEU A 135 21.03 9.04 -3.20
C LEU A 135 21.94 8.23 -4.12
N ILE A 136 21.39 7.46 -5.07
CA ILE A 136 22.18 6.69 -6.03
C ILE A 136 23.07 7.61 -6.86
N ASP A 137 22.55 8.77 -7.30
CA ASP A 137 23.27 9.68 -8.19
C ASP A 137 24.28 10.56 -7.45
N HIS A 138 24.05 10.95 -6.18
CA HIS A 138 24.83 11.99 -5.51
C HIS A 138 25.50 11.54 -4.20
N ARG A 139 24.94 10.54 -3.49
CA ARG A 139 25.42 10.12 -2.16
C ARG A 139 25.23 8.62 -1.92
N PRO A 140 25.86 7.75 -2.71
CA PRO A 140 25.63 6.30 -2.60
C PRO A 140 26.01 5.71 -1.24
N GLU A 141 26.90 6.34 -0.49
CA GLU A 141 27.31 5.93 0.87
C GLU A 141 26.17 6.03 1.89
N GLU A 142 25.22 6.96 1.70
CA GLU A 142 24.07 7.14 2.58
C GLU A 142 22.93 6.14 2.25
N LEU A 143 22.95 5.49 1.08
CA LEU A 143 21.88 4.64 0.60
C LEU A 143 21.57 3.49 1.55
N ARG A 144 22.62 2.85 2.09
CA ARG A 144 22.49 1.73 3.03
C ARG A 144 21.73 2.15 4.29
N LEU A 145 22.14 3.26 4.91
CA LEU A 145 21.50 3.75 6.13
C LEU A 145 20.05 4.16 5.89
N TYR A 146 19.80 4.81 4.74
CA TYR A 146 18.46 5.23 4.38
C TYR A 146 17.52 4.03 4.12
N LEU A 147 18.02 2.98 3.45
CA LEU A 147 17.28 1.74 3.24
C LEU A 147 16.90 1.08 4.57
N GLN A 148 17.86 0.99 5.52
CA GLN A 148 17.62 0.44 6.84
C GLN A 148 16.53 1.20 7.58
N LYS A 149 16.58 2.53 7.58
CA LYS A 149 15.57 3.40 8.20
C LYS A 149 14.20 3.24 7.51
N ALA A 150 14.17 3.17 6.18
CA ALA A 150 12.94 2.97 5.42
C ALA A 150 12.27 1.63 5.74
N MET A 151 13.05 0.53 5.75
CA MET A 151 12.55 -0.80 6.10
C MET A 151 12.00 -0.86 7.52
N LYS A 152 12.75 -0.30 8.47
CA LYS A 152 12.33 -0.19 9.87
C LYS A 152 11.02 0.59 10.00
N PHE A 153 10.94 1.78 9.40
CA PHE A 153 9.76 2.64 9.48
C PHE A 153 8.52 1.99 8.85
N LEU A 154 8.66 1.39 7.65
CA LEU A 154 7.57 0.66 7.02
C LEU A 154 7.09 -0.50 7.90
N SER A 155 8.01 -1.23 8.54
CA SER A 155 7.65 -2.34 9.42
C SER A 155 6.87 -1.87 10.65
N ILE A 156 7.28 -0.76 11.28
CA ILE A 156 6.59 -0.17 12.43
C ILE A 156 5.14 0.22 12.10
N VAL A 157 4.88 0.60 10.85
CA VAL A 157 3.53 0.99 10.41
C VAL A 157 2.72 -0.21 9.93
N LEU A 158 3.30 -1.04 9.05
CA LEU A 158 2.56 -2.07 8.33
C LEU A 158 2.35 -3.34 9.13
N VAL A 159 3.33 -3.77 9.94
CA VAL A 159 3.21 -5.05 10.68
C VAL A 159 2.10 -4.99 11.74
N PRO A 160 2.07 -3.98 12.65
CA PRO A 160 0.97 -3.88 13.61
C PRO A 160 -0.37 -3.61 12.93
N GLY A 161 -0.38 -2.88 11.81
CA GLY A 161 -1.59 -2.67 11.01
C GLY A 161 -2.16 -3.98 10.45
N ALA A 162 -1.30 -4.88 9.95
CA ALA A 162 -1.72 -6.19 9.45
C ALA A 162 -2.24 -7.09 10.56
N VAL A 163 -1.51 -7.16 11.69
CA VAL A 163 -1.94 -7.94 12.87
C VAL A 163 -3.25 -7.38 13.44
N GLY A 164 -3.34 -6.06 13.61
CA GLY A 164 -4.55 -5.42 14.12
C GLY A 164 -5.76 -5.64 13.21
N MET A 165 -5.62 -5.45 11.89
CA MET A 165 -6.71 -5.68 10.93
C MET A 165 -7.16 -7.13 10.92
N ALA A 166 -6.24 -8.09 11.00
CA ALA A 166 -6.58 -9.50 11.07
C ALA A 166 -7.42 -9.84 12.32
N LEU A 167 -7.16 -9.19 13.46
CA LEU A 167 -7.86 -9.43 14.72
C LEU A 167 -9.24 -8.77 14.78
N VAL A 168 -9.39 -7.60 14.15
CA VAL A 168 -10.67 -6.88 14.11
C VAL A 168 -11.47 -7.17 12.84
N ALA A 169 -11.04 -8.15 12.03
CA ALA A 169 -11.67 -8.46 10.74
C ALA A 169 -13.18 -8.71 10.88
N GLU A 170 -13.56 -9.57 11.82
CA GLU A 170 -14.97 -9.96 12.06
C GLU A 170 -15.86 -8.76 12.39
N PRO A 171 -15.63 -8.00 13.48
CA PRO A 171 -16.49 -6.86 13.81
C PRO A 171 -16.44 -5.74 12.78
N VAL A 172 -15.35 -5.57 12.05
CA VAL A 172 -15.26 -4.55 11.00
C VAL A 172 -16.02 -4.99 9.74
N VAL A 173 -15.97 -6.27 9.36
CA VAL A 173 -16.77 -6.81 8.25
C VAL A 173 -18.26 -6.67 8.56
N ASP A 174 -18.69 -7.07 9.77
CA ASP A 174 -20.09 -6.96 10.16
C ASP A 174 -20.60 -5.52 10.14
N LEU A 175 -19.79 -4.57 10.61
CA LEU A 175 -20.12 -3.16 10.62
C LEU A 175 -20.21 -2.54 9.23
N VAL A 176 -19.27 -2.90 8.32
CA VAL A 176 -19.11 -2.23 7.02
C VAL A 176 -19.90 -2.92 5.92
N ALA A 177 -19.96 -4.25 5.93
CA ALA A 177 -20.55 -5.06 4.86
C ALA A 177 -21.80 -5.84 5.33
N GLY A 178 -21.99 -6.02 6.64
CA GLY A 178 -23.10 -6.76 7.22
C GLY A 178 -22.89 -8.28 7.26
N GLU A 179 -23.79 -8.96 7.97
CA GLU A 179 -23.72 -10.41 8.25
C GLU A 179 -23.59 -11.29 7.00
N SER A 180 -24.17 -10.87 5.87
CA SER A 180 -24.06 -11.61 4.59
C SER A 180 -22.62 -11.80 4.12
N PHE A 181 -21.70 -10.98 4.59
CA PHE A 181 -20.28 -11.02 4.25
C PHE A 181 -19.39 -11.53 5.39
N ALA A 182 -19.94 -12.04 6.47
CA ALA A 182 -19.19 -12.49 7.65
C ALA A 182 -18.03 -13.44 7.31
N ARG A 183 -18.20 -14.30 6.27
CA ARG A 183 -17.13 -15.19 5.77
C ARG A 183 -15.89 -14.46 5.26
N ALA A 184 -15.99 -13.18 4.88
CA ALA A 184 -14.83 -12.37 4.49
C ALA A 184 -13.80 -12.27 5.62
N ALA A 185 -14.23 -12.27 6.88
CA ALA A 185 -13.34 -12.20 8.04
C ALA A 185 -12.30 -13.32 8.08
N SER A 186 -12.64 -14.53 7.59
CA SER A 186 -11.70 -15.66 7.51
C SER A 186 -10.64 -15.51 6.42
N ILE A 187 -10.89 -14.68 5.41
CA ILE A 187 -9.99 -14.41 4.28
C ILE A 187 -9.02 -13.25 4.59
N VAL A 188 -9.50 -12.23 5.34
CA VAL A 188 -8.75 -11.01 5.67
C VAL A 188 -7.33 -11.26 6.18
N PRO A 189 -7.06 -12.17 7.15
CA PRO A 189 -5.72 -12.38 7.67
C PRO A 189 -4.69 -12.77 6.59
N PHE A 190 -5.09 -13.63 5.65
CA PHE A 190 -4.21 -14.10 4.56
C PHE A 190 -3.90 -12.97 3.57
N LEU A 191 -4.92 -12.18 3.20
CA LEU A 191 -4.73 -11.03 2.32
C LEU A 191 -3.95 -9.90 3.02
N CYS A 192 -4.16 -9.66 4.32
CA CYS A 192 -3.33 -8.74 5.09
C CYS A 192 -1.85 -9.14 5.05
N PHE A 193 -1.55 -10.43 5.20
CA PHE A 193 -0.18 -10.92 5.10
C PHE A 193 0.37 -10.79 3.68
N ALA A 194 -0.41 -11.10 2.65
CA ALA A 194 -0.03 -10.90 1.26
C ALA A 194 0.30 -9.42 0.96
N HIS A 195 -0.56 -8.51 1.38
CA HIS A 195 -0.32 -7.07 1.19
C HIS A 195 0.82 -6.54 2.06
N LEU A 196 1.06 -7.12 3.23
CA LEU A 196 2.24 -6.82 4.04
C LEU A 196 3.53 -7.16 3.31
N LEU A 197 3.61 -8.32 2.65
CA LEU A 197 4.75 -8.71 1.82
C LEU A 197 5.04 -7.67 0.73
N ILE A 198 4.02 -7.24 -0.01
CA ILE A 198 4.15 -6.19 -1.03
C ILE A 198 4.58 -4.86 -0.39
N GLY A 199 3.92 -4.44 0.68
CA GLY A 199 4.23 -3.17 1.36
C GLY A 199 5.67 -3.09 1.85
N LEU A 200 6.17 -4.16 2.48
CA LEU A 200 7.55 -4.23 2.97
C LEU A 200 8.57 -4.39 1.83
N SER A 201 8.20 -4.94 0.67
CA SER A 201 9.11 -5.09 -0.46
C SER A 201 9.28 -3.83 -1.31
N ASN A 202 8.48 -2.78 -1.09
CA ASN A 202 8.53 -1.56 -1.89
C ASN A 202 9.91 -0.90 -1.97
N PRO A 203 10.73 -0.80 -0.89
CA PRO A 203 12.08 -0.26 -1.02
C PRO A 203 12.97 -1.07 -1.98
N LEU A 204 12.84 -2.41 -1.94
CA LEU A 204 13.55 -3.30 -2.88
C LEU A 204 13.06 -3.08 -4.31
N TYR A 205 11.76 -3.01 -4.51
CA TYR A 205 11.16 -2.72 -5.81
C TYR A 205 11.77 -1.45 -6.43
N HIS A 206 11.82 -0.35 -5.68
CA HIS A 206 12.39 0.90 -6.17
C HIS A 206 13.87 0.78 -6.53
N LEU A 207 14.67 0.11 -5.71
CA LEU A 207 16.10 -0.09 -5.98
C LEU A 207 16.34 -0.99 -7.19
N VAL A 208 15.60 -2.10 -7.31
CA VAL A 208 15.68 -2.99 -8.48
C VAL A 208 15.23 -2.26 -9.75
N PHE A 209 14.16 -1.46 -9.65
CA PHE A 209 13.65 -0.67 -10.76
C PHE A 209 14.66 0.38 -11.22
N LEU A 210 15.29 1.11 -10.31
CA LEU A 210 16.31 2.10 -10.64
C LEU A 210 17.56 1.46 -11.25
N ALA A 211 17.95 0.27 -10.76
CA ALA A 211 19.16 -0.42 -11.23
C ALA A 211 18.95 -1.17 -12.55
N ARG A 212 17.79 -1.80 -12.77
CA ARG A 212 17.55 -2.74 -13.88
C ARG A 212 16.46 -2.29 -14.85
N GLY A 213 15.72 -1.25 -14.52
CA GLY A 213 14.57 -0.78 -15.32
C GLY A 213 13.38 -1.73 -15.32
N GLY A 214 12.35 -1.40 -16.11
CA GLY A 214 11.11 -2.17 -16.20
C GLY A 214 11.27 -3.57 -16.81
N VAL A 215 12.32 -3.81 -17.59
CA VAL A 215 12.57 -5.09 -18.26
C VAL A 215 12.77 -6.24 -17.25
N ALA A 216 13.33 -5.96 -16.07
CA ALA A 216 13.50 -6.96 -15.03
C ALA A 216 12.15 -7.59 -14.61
N PHE A 217 11.09 -6.80 -14.59
CA PHE A 217 9.75 -7.22 -14.17
C PHE A 217 9.00 -8.01 -15.25
N LEU A 218 9.39 -7.87 -16.53
CA LEU A 218 8.83 -8.68 -17.62
C LEU A 218 9.13 -10.19 -17.47
N ARG A 219 10.12 -10.56 -16.65
CA ARG A 219 10.41 -11.96 -16.33
C ARG A 219 9.78 -12.40 -15.02
N LEU A 220 9.76 -11.50 -14.04
CA LEU A 220 9.26 -11.80 -12.70
C LEU A 220 7.72 -11.89 -12.66
N TYR A 221 7.02 -10.94 -13.28
CA TYR A 221 5.56 -10.91 -13.22
C TYR A 221 4.87 -12.10 -13.90
N PRO A 222 5.31 -12.56 -15.09
CA PRO A 222 4.75 -13.79 -15.67
C PRO A 222 4.93 -15.03 -14.80
N LEU A 223 6.06 -15.14 -14.08
CA LEU A 223 6.28 -16.23 -13.13
C LEU A 223 5.27 -16.15 -11.97
N CYS A 224 5.06 -14.95 -11.40
CA CYS A 224 4.12 -14.76 -10.31
C CYS A 224 2.67 -15.06 -10.73
N ILE A 225 2.23 -14.54 -11.88
CA ILE A 225 0.86 -14.81 -12.35
C ILE A 225 0.67 -16.28 -12.75
N GLY A 226 1.67 -16.90 -13.38
CA GLY A 226 1.62 -18.31 -13.72
C GLY A 226 1.47 -19.19 -12.48
N LEU A 227 2.24 -18.91 -11.43
CA LEU A 227 2.10 -19.60 -10.14
C LEU A 227 0.74 -19.34 -9.51
N ASN A 228 0.28 -18.09 -9.50
CA ASN A 228 -1.03 -17.72 -8.96
C ASN A 228 -2.16 -18.48 -9.66
N LEU A 229 -2.15 -18.54 -11.00
CA LEU A 229 -3.15 -19.30 -11.78
C LEU A 229 -3.13 -20.78 -11.43
N VAL A 230 -1.96 -21.41 -11.37
CA VAL A 230 -1.83 -22.84 -11.01
C VAL A 230 -2.39 -23.09 -9.62
N LEU A 231 -2.03 -22.26 -8.64
CA LEU A 231 -2.51 -22.42 -7.26
C LEU A 231 -4.01 -22.14 -7.13
N ASN A 232 -4.55 -21.17 -7.87
CA ASN A 232 -5.98 -20.92 -7.93
C ASN A 232 -6.76 -22.12 -8.49
N VAL A 233 -6.26 -22.76 -9.55
CA VAL A 233 -6.86 -24.00 -10.09
C VAL A 233 -6.89 -25.11 -9.05
N LEU A 234 -5.84 -25.22 -8.22
CA LEU A 234 -5.73 -26.27 -7.22
C LEU A 234 -6.56 -26.00 -5.96
N TRP A 235 -6.62 -24.75 -5.51
CA TRP A 235 -7.15 -24.43 -4.19
C TRP A 235 -8.54 -23.80 -4.17
N ILE A 236 -8.95 -23.08 -5.23
CA ILE A 236 -10.29 -22.47 -5.27
C ILE A 236 -11.41 -23.53 -5.24
N PRO A 237 -11.34 -24.65 -5.98
CA PRO A 237 -12.44 -25.60 -6.00
C PRO A 237 -12.83 -26.15 -4.62
N GLU A 238 -11.85 -26.34 -3.73
CA GLU A 238 -12.06 -26.89 -2.38
C GLU A 238 -12.21 -25.84 -1.30
N HIS A 239 -11.52 -24.68 -1.45
CA HIS A 239 -11.38 -23.69 -0.39
C HIS A 239 -11.99 -22.31 -0.72
N GLY A 240 -12.53 -22.14 -1.95
CA GLY A 240 -13.15 -20.88 -2.37
C GLY A 240 -12.23 -19.67 -2.23
N GLY A 241 -12.74 -18.58 -1.65
CA GLY A 241 -12.00 -17.34 -1.45
C GLY A 241 -10.77 -17.47 -0.55
N VAL A 242 -10.75 -18.39 0.40
CA VAL A 242 -9.56 -18.68 1.23
C VAL A 242 -8.46 -19.28 0.38
N GLY A 243 -8.79 -20.21 -0.53
CA GLY A 243 -7.85 -20.80 -1.48
C GLY A 243 -7.22 -19.75 -2.40
N ALA A 244 -8.03 -18.80 -2.91
CA ALA A 244 -7.56 -17.67 -3.69
C ALA A 244 -6.58 -16.79 -2.89
N ALA A 245 -6.87 -16.51 -1.62
CA ALA A 245 -5.98 -15.72 -0.76
C ALA A 245 -4.65 -16.42 -0.50
N TRP A 246 -4.63 -17.74 -0.35
CA TRP A 246 -3.38 -18.53 -0.24
C TRP A 246 -2.56 -18.46 -1.53
N ALA A 247 -3.21 -18.57 -2.69
CA ALA A 247 -2.55 -18.45 -4.00
C ALA A 247 -1.90 -17.07 -4.17
N THR A 248 -2.60 -16.00 -3.79
CA THR A 248 -2.08 -14.63 -3.80
C THR A 248 -0.91 -14.47 -2.85
N MET A 249 -1.01 -14.96 -1.62
CA MET A 249 0.06 -14.91 -0.62
C MET A 249 1.32 -15.63 -1.12
N ALA A 250 1.20 -16.83 -1.68
CA ALA A 250 2.31 -17.59 -2.24
C ALA A 250 2.96 -16.85 -3.43
N SER A 251 2.16 -16.29 -4.32
CA SER A 251 2.63 -15.56 -5.50
C SER A 251 3.38 -14.28 -5.12
N TYR A 252 2.92 -13.58 -4.09
CA TYR A 252 3.63 -12.41 -3.55
C TYR A 252 4.89 -12.82 -2.81
N GLY A 253 4.93 -13.98 -2.19
CA GLY A 253 6.16 -14.57 -1.65
C GLY A 253 7.21 -14.78 -2.73
N VAL A 254 6.82 -15.35 -3.87
CA VAL A 254 7.71 -15.52 -5.04
C VAL A 254 8.14 -14.17 -5.62
N TYR A 255 7.24 -13.19 -5.67
CA TYR A 255 7.58 -11.83 -6.07
C TYR A 255 8.68 -11.23 -5.18
N VAL A 256 8.52 -11.30 -3.86
CA VAL A 256 9.51 -10.79 -2.90
C VAL A 256 10.84 -11.54 -3.03
N ALA A 257 10.81 -12.87 -3.16
CA ALA A 257 12.00 -13.67 -3.40
C ALA A 257 12.71 -13.25 -4.70
N GLY A 258 11.96 -13.00 -5.76
CA GLY A 258 12.49 -12.49 -7.02
C GLY A 258 13.18 -11.12 -6.86
N LEU A 259 12.59 -10.19 -6.11
CA LEU A 259 13.22 -8.90 -5.81
C LEU A 259 14.52 -9.08 -5.00
N VAL A 260 14.53 -9.97 -4.03
CA VAL A 260 15.73 -10.31 -3.24
C VAL A 260 16.85 -10.85 -4.15
N LEU A 261 16.53 -11.80 -5.02
CA LEU A 261 17.49 -12.38 -5.98
C LEU A 261 18.01 -11.36 -7.01
N MET A 262 17.22 -10.35 -7.34
CA MET A 262 17.61 -9.26 -8.24
C MET A 262 18.38 -8.15 -7.54
N SER A 263 18.41 -8.11 -6.22
CA SER A 263 19.07 -7.07 -5.43
C SER A 263 20.60 -7.28 -5.37
N SER A 264 21.35 -6.19 -5.18
CA SER A 264 22.81 -6.28 -5.00
C SER A 264 23.15 -6.87 -3.63
N PRO A 265 24.34 -7.48 -3.48
CA PRO A 265 24.79 -7.99 -2.17
C PRO A 265 24.84 -6.93 -1.07
N GLU A 266 25.08 -5.66 -1.42
CA GLU A 266 25.07 -4.54 -0.46
C GLU A 266 23.65 -4.25 0.06
N VAL A 267 22.67 -4.26 -0.84
CA VAL A 267 21.24 -4.12 -0.46
C VAL A 267 20.82 -5.27 0.44
N LEU A 268 21.20 -6.51 0.11
CA LEU A 268 20.90 -7.68 0.95
C LEU A 268 21.53 -7.58 2.32
N ARG A 269 22.81 -7.18 2.41
CA ARG A 269 23.47 -6.95 3.70
C ARG A 269 22.80 -5.85 4.52
N ALA A 270 22.32 -4.80 3.86
CA ALA A 270 21.56 -3.74 4.53
C ALA A 270 20.26 -4.27 5.14
N ILE A 271 19.50 -5.09 4.40
CA ILE A 271 18.26 -5.70 4.87
C ILE A 271 18.53 -6.68 6.01
N LEU A 272 19.51 -7.55 5.88
CA LEU A 272 19.87 -8.50 6.93
C LEU A 272 20.28 -7.79 8.25
N SER A 273 20.95 -6.64 8.13
CA SER A 273 21.31 -5.86 9.32
C SER A 273 20.13 -5.16 10.01
N THR A 274 18.96 -5.06 9.34
CA THR A 274 17.71 -4.55 9.95
C THR A 274 16.93 -5.64 10.70
N TRP A 275 17.31 -6.92 10.55
CA TRP A 275 16.58 -8.05 11.11
C TRP A 275 16.30 -7.93 12.61
N PRO A 276 17.24 -7.49 13.48
CA PRO A 276 16.93 -7.36 14.91
C PRO A 276 15.82 -6.34 15.19
N SER A 277 15.78 -5.25 14.43
CA SER A 277 14.71 -4.24 14.55
C SER A 277 13.37 -4.77 14.02
N LEU A 278 13.39 -5.51 12.92
CA LEU A 278 12.19 -6.14 12.35
C LEU A 278 11.61 -7.17 13.32
N LEU A 279 12.46 -8.00 13.93
CA LEU A 279 12.04 -8.98 14.92
C LEU A 279 11.37 -8.32 16.13
N LYS A 280 11.95 -7.23 16.65
CA LYS A 280 11.33 -6.46 17.74
C LYS A 280 9.94 -5.93 17.34
N VAL A 281 9.79 -5.38 16.13
CA VAL A 281 8.48 -4.91 15.63
C VAL A 281 7.48 -6.06 15.57
N VAL A 282 7.87 -7.21 15.04
CA VAL A 282 7.00 -8.40 14.98
C VAL A 282 6.58 -8.85 16.38
N LEU A 283 7.54 -8.96 17.32
CA LEU A 283 7.25 -9.35 18.70
C LEU A 283 6.31 -8.35 19.40
N CYS A 284 6.55 -7.04 19.26
CA CYS A 284 5.65 -6.02 19.80
C CYS A 284 4.25 -6.11 19.17
N SER A 285 4.16 -6.38 17.87
CA SER A 285 2.88 -6.51 17.17
C SER A 285 2.12 -7.77 17.59
N LEU A 286 2.82 -8.89 17.78
CA LEU A 286 2.22 -10.12 18.30
C LEU A 286 1.75 -9.96 19.76
N LEU A 287 2.55 -9.29 20.59
CA LEU A 287 2.16 -9.00 21.98
C LEU A 287 0.95 -8.05 22.02
N MET A 288 0.92 -7.00 21.17
CA MET A 288 -0.26 -6.17 20.97
C MET A 288 -1.48 -7.04 20.62
N GLY A 289 -1.31 -7.95 19.66
CA GLY A 289 -2.38 -8.86 19.23
C GLY A 289 -2.89 -9.75 20.35
N LEU A 290 -2.01 -10.34 21.16
CA LEU A 290 -2.39 -11.14 22.32
C LEU A 290 -3.15 -10.33 23.37
N LEU A 291 -2.69 -9.12 23.66
CA LEU A 291 -3.40 -8.21 24.59
C LEU A 291 -4.78 -7.81 24.05
N MET A 292 -4.90 -7.53 22.75
CA MET A 292 -6.19 -7.23 22.12
C MET A 292 -7.15 -8.43 22.20
N LEU A 293 -6.66 -9.66 21.97
CA LEU A 293 -7.46 -10.88 22.12
C LEU A 293 -7.96 -11.07 23.55
N GLY A 294 -7.11 -10.82 24.55
CA GLY A 294 -7.50 -10.86 25.96
C GLY A 294 -8.59 -9.82 26.30
N LEU A 295 -8.48 -8.62 25.75
CA LEU A 295 -9.48 -7.56 25.93
C LEU A 295 -10.82 -7.90 25.24
N LYS A 296 -10.79 -8.47 24.03
CA LYS A 296 -12.00 -8.92 23.30
C LYS A 296 -12.77 -9.95 24.13
N GLN A 297 -12.07 -10.90 24.76
CA GLN A 297 -12.70 -11.91 25.61
C GLN A 297 -13.23 -11.37 26.94
N ALA A 298 -12.64 -10.28 27.45
CA ALA A 298 -12.99 -9.74 28.76
C ALA A 298 -14.33 -8.97 28.77
N HIS A 299 -14.68 -8.30 27.67
CA HIS A 299 -15.89 -7.48 27.63
C HIS A 299 -16.40 -7.21 26.20
N PRO A 300 -17.71 -7.40 25.92
CA PRO A 300 -18.32 -7.17 24.60
C PRO A 300 -18.16 -5.76 24.05
N LEU A 301 -18.05 -4.73 24.94
CA LEU A 301 -17.83 -3.35 24.53
C LEU A 301 -16.48 -3.11 23.81
N PHE A 302 -15.52 -4.02 23.97
CA PHE A 302 -14.26 -3.98 23.25
C PHE A 302 -14.33 -4.63 21.87
N GLU A 303 -15.47 -5.22 21.51
CA GLU A 303 -15.71 -5.71 20.15
C GLU A 303 -15.92 -4.51 19.20
N GLY A 304 -15.31 -4.57 18.03
CA GLY A 304 -15.49 -3.57 17.00
C GLY A 304 -14.51 -2.38 17.07
N LEU A 305 -15.04 -1.15 16.87
CA LEU A 305 -14.24 0.05 16.64
C LEU A 305 -13.30 0.45 17.79
N LEU A 306 -13.61 0.09 19.05
CA LEU A 306 -12.76 0.44 20.20
C LEU A 306 -11.46 -0.33 20.24
N LEU A 307 -11.38 -1.56 19.72
CA LEU A 307 -10.13 -2.32 19.66
C LEU A 307 -9.06 -1.65 18.79
N VAL A 308 -9.46 -0.94 17.74
CA VAL A 308 -8.50 -0.27 16.84
C VAL A 308 -7.69 0.82 17.56
N PRO A 309 -8.31 1.84 18.19
CA PRO A 309 -7.53 2.86 18.91
C PRO A 309 -6.78 2.29 20.11
N ILE A 310 -7.34 1.31 20.81
CA ILE A 310 -6.66 0.63 21.92
C ILE A 310 -5.42 -0.10 21.42
N GLY A 311 -5.51 -0.83 20.31
CA GLY A 311 -4.37 -1.49 19.68
C GLY A 311 -3.25 -0.51 19.31
N LEU A 312 -3.60 0.64 18.75
CA LEU A 312 -2.63 1.70 18.43
C LEU A 312 -1.93 2.24 19.68
N VAL A 313 -2.67 2.45 20.78
CA VAL A 313 -2.08 2.89 22.05
C VAL A 313 -1.15 1.81 22.63
N ILE A 314 -1.60 0.55 22.68
CA ILE A 314 -0.79 -0.58 23.16
C ILE A 314 0.49 -0.70 22.35
N PHE A 315 0.40 -0.68 21.02
CA PHE A 315 1.58 -0.75 20.17
C PHE A 315 2.50 0.45 20.38
N GLY A 316 1.94 1.67 20.52
CA GLY A 316 2.69 2.89 20.82
C GLY A 316 3.50 2.77 22.12
N LEU A 317 2.92 2.20 23.18
CA LEU A 317 3.60 1.95 24.45
C LEU A 317 4.67 0.87 24.31
N LEU A 318 4.36 -0.24 23.65
CA LEU A 318 5.30 -1.34 23.43
C LEU A 318 6.51 -0.91 22.61
N GLN A 319 6.31 -0.11 21.55
CA GLN A 319 7.42 0.41 20.75
C GLN A 319 8.32 1.36 21.52
N GLN A 320 7.76 2.17 22.43
CA GLN A 320 8.55 3.03 23.31
C GLN A 320 9.38 2.19 24.31
N ALA A 321 8.75 1.19 24.94
CA ALA A 321 9.44 0.29 25.87
C ALA A 321 10.57 -0.51 25.18
N ALA A 322 10.36 -0.92 23.92
CA ALA A 322 11.38 -1.61 23.13
C ALA A 322 12.44 -0.68 22.51
N ALA A 323 12.35 0.65 22.74
CA ALA A 323 13.20 1.67 22.13
C ALA A 323 13.35 1.52 20.61
N LEU A 324 12.22 1.22 19.95
CA LEU A 324 12.19 0.99 18.51
C LEU A 324 12.44 2.28 17.71
N ILE A 325 11.89 3.41 18.14
CA ILE A 325 12.11 4.71 17.53
C ILE A 325 13.07 5.50 18.41
N GLN A 326 14.20 5.92 17.84
CA GLN A 326 15.17 6.76 18.53
C GLN A 326 14.66 8.20 18.65
N PRO A 327 15.12 8.98 19.67
CA PRO A 327 14.67 10.36 19.87
C PRO A 327 14.88 11.26 18.64
N ASP A 328 15.94 11.03 17.87
CA ASP A 328 16.24 11.77 16.65
C ASP A 328 15.27 11.45 15.52
N GLU A 329 14.82 10.21 15.44
CA GLU A 329 13.81 9.77 14.46
C GLU A 329 12.44 10.37 14.79
N TRP A 330 12.09 10.50 16.08
CA TRP A 330 10.88 11.18 16.54
C TRP A 330 10.82 12.64 16.07
N ARG A 331 11.93 13.37 16.13
CA ARG A 331 12.00 14.76 15.64
C ARG A 331 11.66 14.86 14.15
N VAL A 332 12.10 13.90 13.35
CA VAL A 332 11.80 13.87 11.91
C VAL A 332 10.33 13.59 11.65
N ILE A 333 9.72 12.67 12.40
CA ILE A 333 8.31 12.30 12.27
C ILE A 333 7.40 13.46 12.72
N THR A 334 7.75 14.15 13.79
CA THR A 334 6.94 15.25 14.35
C THR A 334 7.18 16.61 13.67
N ALA A 335 8.27 16.78 12.93
CA ALA A 335 8.60 18.04 12.26
C ALA A 335 7.50 18.59 11.32
N PRO A 336 6.76 17.77 10.54
CA PRO A 336 5.64 18.27 9.76
C PRO A 336 4.49 18.77 10.62
N LEU A 337 4.17 18.08 11.72
CA LEU A 337 3.11 18.48 12.66
C LEU A 337 3.45 19.77 13.38
N THR A 338 4.70 19.91 13.83
CA THR A 338 5.18 21.16 14.47
C THR A 338 5.17 22.33 13.49
N ARG A 339 5.50 22.12 12.20
CA ARG A 339 5.38 23.14 11.16
C ARG A 339 3.93 23.55 10.89
N LEU A 340 2.99 22.61 10.87
CA LEU A 340 1.56 22.92 10.71
C LEU A 340 1.02 23.71 11.91
N LEU A 341 1.41 23.33 13.13
CA LEU A 341 1.01 24.05 14.35
C LEU A 341 1.59 25.47 14.38
N THR A 342 2.86 25.64 14.01
CA THR A 342 3.49 26.97 13.94
C THR A 342 2.92 27.82 12.79
N TRP A 343 2.50 27.22 11.67
CA TRP A 343 1.82 27.90 10.59
C TRP A 343 0.43 28.40 11.02
N GLY A 344 -0.35 27.55 11.71
CA GLY A 344 -1.63 27.95 12.29
C GLY A 344 -1.52 29.10 13.30
N GLN A 345 -0.45 29.12 14.11
CA GLN A 345 -0.17 30.22 15.03
C GLN A 345 0.24 31.52 14.30
N ARG A 346 0.96 31.42 13.19
CA ARG A 346 1.31 32.57 12.35
C ARG A 346 0.09 33.19 11.67
N MET A 347 -0.84 32.35 11.20
CA MET A 347 -2.09 32.83 10.60
C MET A 347 -3.01 33.51 11.60
N ARG A 348 -3.05 33.04 12.87
CA ARG A 348 -3.81 33.70 13.96
C ARG A 348 -3.21 35.05 14.41
N LYS A 349 -1.95 35.32 14.09
CA LYS A 349 -1.31 36.64 14.38
C LYS A 349 -1.47 37.63 13.25
N LEU A 350 -1.97 37.19 12.09
CA LEU A 350 -2.23 38.02 10.89
C LEU A 350 -3.71 38.30 10.71
N SER A 351 -4.60 37.66 11.47
CA SER A 351 -6.03 38.01 11.63
C SER A 351 -6.24 38.90 12.87
#